data_0c1c3a803c172031711c52c39a63c877
#
_entry.id   0c1c3a803c172031711c52c39a63c877
#
_cell.length_a   1.000
_cell.length_b   1.000
_cell.length_c   1.000
_cell.angle_alpha   90.00
_cell.angle_beta   90.00
_cell.angle_gamma   90.00
#
_symmetry.space_group_name_H-M   'P 1'
#
loop_
_entity.id
_entity.type
_entity.pdbx_description
1 polymer ?
#
loop_
_entity_poly.entity_id
_entity_poly.type
_entity_poly.pdbx_seq_one_letter_code
_entity_poly.pdbx_strand_id
1 'polypeptide(L)'
;MTKNLDSYFKGKRALVTGGMGFIGSNLAIRLARAGAQVTILDSMITDYGGNEYNLAPVKNEVRINYCDIRDENAVNYLVREQDYVFHLAGQVCHLMSLTNPFPDISINITGTAIVMEALRKYNPDAIVVYTGTRGQYGSAVSFPVNEEAPTNPKGIYEISNLTAEKIIKVYNDVHKIRSVLLRLSNIYGPRSQMKHSRFGVANWFVRLAMDNDEIQLFGDGSILRDFCYVDDTVDAILRSAVTEAAYGEIFNVGSDIPVPFRELVETIINVAKRGSWKFAEFSPERKAQEPGDFYSDISKIEKFVGWRPTTSLTDGIAKTIEFYDAHRDHYWKKTSTEDKTVEAAKLAPAAKCQ
;
A
#
# COMPACT_ATOMS: atom_id res chain seq x y z
N MET A 1 -9.54 -28.00 14.30
CA MET A 1 -8.24 -27.34 14.52
C MET A 1 -7.96 -26.47 13.32
N THR A 2 -8.03 -25.17 13.46
CA THR A 2 -7.65 -24.23 12.41
C THR A 2 -6.15 -24.39 12.15
N LYS A 3 -5.77 -24.80 10.93
CA LYS A 3 -4.36 -24.87 10.54
C LYS A 3 -3.72 -23.49 10.78
N ASN A 4 -2.51 -23.48 11.33
CA ASN A 4 -1.74 -22.24 11.43
C ASN A 4 -1.55 -21.67 10.02
N LEU A 5 -1.87 -20.39 9.79
CA LEU A 5 -1.81 -19.72 8.49
C LEU A 5 -0.47 -19.94 7.80
N ASP A 6 0.64 -19.85 8.53
CA ASP A 6 1.98 -20.04 7.99
C ASP A 6 2.19 -21.44 7.39
N SER A 7 1.50 -22.46 7.90
CA SER A 7 1.63 -23.83 7.38
C SER A 7 1.14 -24.01 5.94
N TYR A 8 0.26 -23.13 5.45
CA TYR A 8 -0.20 -23.16 4.06
C TYR A 8 0.88 -22.75 3.06
N PHE A 9 1.85 -21.95 3.50
CA PHE A 9 2.90 -21.40 2.63
C PHE A 9 4.20 -22.20 2.69
N LYS A 10 4.35 -23.14 3.63
CA LYS A 10 5.56 -23.95 3.75
C LYS A 10 5.85 -24.73 2.46
N GLY A 11 7.01 -24.49 1.86
CA GLY A 11 7.46 -25.10 0.62
C GLY A 11 6.78 -24.57 -0.65
N LYS A 12 5.83 -23.63 -0.53
CA LYS A 12 5.13 -23.00 -1.65
C LYS A 12 6.00 -21.96 -2.34
N ARG A 13 5.81 -21.79 -3.65
CA ARG A 13 6.48 -20.76 -4.44
C ARG A 13 5.59 -19.53 -4.52
N ALA A 14 6.13 -18.38 -4.14
CA ALA A 14 5.41 -17.12 -4.11
C ALA A 14 6.19 -16.02 -4.84
N LEU A 15 5.59 -15.44 -5.87
CA LEU A 15 6.08 -14.23 -6.52
C LEU A 15 5.45 -13.01 -5.87
N VAL A 16 6.29 -12.06 -5.42
CA VAL A 16 5.84 -10.78 -4.88
C VAL A 16 6.34 -9.66 -5.80
N THR A 17 5.44 -9.04 -6.56
CA THR A 17 5.77 -7.85 -7.33
C THR A 17 5.71 -6.62 -6.42
N GLY A 18 6.65 -5.69 -6.56
CA GLY A 18 6.81 -4.57 -5.61
C GLY A 18 7.32 -5.03 -4.24
N GLY A 19 8.06 -6.15 -4.21
CA GLY A 19 8.48 -6.81 -2.97
C GLY A 19 9.56 -6.08 -2.18
N MET A 20 10.17 -5.02 -2.71
CA MET A 20 11.10 -4.16 -1.98
C MET A 20 10.43 -2.87 -1.46
N GLY A 21 9.14 -2.67 -1.78
CA GLY A 21 8.32 -1.58 -1.28
C GLY A 21 7.81 -1.82 0.15
N PHE A 22 6.95 -0.93 0.62
CA PHE A 22 6.40 -0.95 1.98
C PHE A 22 5.67 -2.25 2.32
N ILE A 23 4.52 -2.50 1.70
CA ILE A 23 3.68 -3.66 2.01
C ILE A 23 4.33 -4.94 1.50
N GLY A 24 4.91 -4.89 0.27
CA GLY A 24 5.54 -6.06 -0.36
C GLY A 24 6.68 -6.65 0.44
N SER A 25 7.53 -5.84 1.06
CA SER A 25 8.64 -6.34 1.89
C SER A 25 8.18 -6.97 3.20
N ASN A 26 7.16 -6.39 3.85
CA ASN A 26 6.56 -7.00 5.05
C ASN A 26 5.93 -8.35 4.72
N LEU A 27 5.23 -8.44 3.59
CA LEU A 27 4.68 -9.70 3.07
C LEU A 27 5.78 -10.72 2.75
N ALA A 28 6.83 -10.31 2.03
CA ALA A 28 7.94 -11.19 1.66
C ALA A 28 8.66 -11.77 2.89
N ILE A 29 8.88 -10.94 3.92
CA ILE A 29 9.47 -11.39 5.19
C ILE A 29 8.57 -12.43 5.87
N ARG A 30 7.25 -12.19 5.92
CA ARG A 30 6.31 -13.12 6.53
C ARG A 30 6.25 -14.45 5.78
N LEU A 31 6.22 -14.43 4.45
CA LEU A 31 6.25 -15.62 3.60
C LEU A 31 7.54 -16.43 3.76
N ALA A 32 8.71 -15.77 3.75
CA ALA A 32 9.99 -16.44 3.95
C ALA A 32 10.04 -17.14 5.31
N ARG A 33 9.63 -16.46 6.38
CA ARG A 33 9.55 -17.02 7.74
C ARG A 33 8.53 -18.16 7.86
N ALA A 34 7.49 -18.17 7.03
CA ALA A 34 6.55 -19.28 6.91
C ALA A 34 7.11 -20.48 6.11
N GLY A 35 8.34 -20.35 5.58
CA GLY A 35 9.02 -21.40 4.81
C GLY A 35 8.62 -21.45 3.34
N ALA A 36 8.08 -20.37 2.78
CA ALA A 36 7.84 -20.24 1.35
C ALA A 36 9.14 -19.95 0.57
N GLN A 37 9.18 -20.38 -0.69
CA GLN A 37 10.20 -20.00 -1.66
C GLN A 37 9.80 -18.70 -2.31
N VAL A 38 10.31 -17.56 -1.80
CA VAL A 38 9.89 -16.24 -2.21
C VAL A 38 10.77 -15.70 -3.34
N THR A 39 10.12 -15.29 -4.42
CA THR A 39 10.73 -14.55 -5.53
C THR A 39 10.19 -13.13 -5.54
N ILE A 40 11.08 -12.15 -5.56
CA ILE A 40 10.76 -10.73 -5.62
C ILE A 40 10.94 -10.24 -7.05
N LEU A 41 10.00 -9.46 -7.54
CA LEU A 41 10.10 -8.64 -8.75
C LEU A 41 9.93 -7.19 -8.35
N ASP A 42 10.98 -6.37 -8.49
CA ASP A 42 10.95 -4.95 -8.19
C ASP A 42 11.90 -4.20 -9.11
N SER A 43 11.44 -3.08 -9.66
CA SER A 43 12.24 -2.26 -10.57
C SER A 43 13.10 -1.22 -9.85
N MET A 44 12.91 -1.03 -8.57
CA MET A 44 13.62 -0.03 -7.76
C MET A 44 13.61 1.37 -8.38
N ILE A 45 12.48 1.76 -8.99
CA ILE A 45 12.33 3.10 -9.55
C ILE A 45 12.59 4.14 -8.46
N THR A 46 13.48 5.06 -8.74
CA THR A 46 13.87 6.13 -7.82
C THR A 46 12.63 6.88 -7.31
N ASP A 47 12.56 7.13 -6.00
CA ASP A 47 11.48 7.84 -5.31
C ASP A 47 10.11 7.12 -5.26
N TYR A 48 10.01 5.85 -5.69
CA TYR A 48 8.75 5.09 -5.63
C TYR A 48 8.60 4.20 -4.39
N GLY A 49 9.55 4.27 -3.48
CA GLY A 49 9.43 3.63 -2.16
C GLY A 49 10.16 2.30 -2.01
N GLY A 50 10.75 1.75 -3.07
CA GLY A 50 11.63 0.58 -2.97
C GLY A 50 12.87 0.91 -2.12
N ASN A 51 13.26 -0.03 -1.24
CA ASN A 51 14.46 0.08 -0.41
C ASN A 51 15.05 -1.31 -0.18
N GLU A 52 16.29 -1.52 -0.58
CA GLU A 52 16.99 -2.81 -0.40
C GLU A 52 17.05 -3.24 1.07
N TYR A 53 17.16 -2.28 1.99
CA TYR A 53 17.20 -2.55 3.41
C TYR A 53 15.90 -3.19 3.94
N ASN A 54 14.78 -2.98 3.26
CA ASN A 54 13.50 -3.57 3.66
C ASN A 54 13.55 -5.09 3.76
N LEU A 55 14.36 -5.76 2.92
CA LEU A 55 14.54 -7.20 2.91
C LEU A 55 15.75 -7.70 3.73
N ALA A 56 16.45 -6.82 4.44
CA ALA A 56 17.62 -7.20 5.24
C ALA A 56 17.39 -8.43 6.15
N PRO A 57 16.22 -8.59 6.82
CA PRO A 57 15.97 -9.75 7.68
C PRO A 57 15.93 -11.10 6.96
N VAL A 58 15.69 -11.11 5.65
CA VAL A 58 15.51 -12.33 4.83
C VAL A 58 16.31 -12.29 3.53
N LYS A 59 17.32 -11.44 3.44
CA LYS A 59 18.08 -11.18 2.20
C LYS A 59 18.63 -12.47 1.56
N ASN A 60 19.07 -13.43 2.36
CA ASN A 60 19.63 -14.69 1.89
C ASN A 60 18.58 -15.80 1.69
N GLU A 61 17.31 -15.53 2.02
CA GLU A 61 16.21 -16.48 1.97
C GLU A 61 15.26 -16.22 0.80
N VAL A 62 15.40 -15.08 0.13
CA VAL A 62 14.56 -14.66 -1.00
C VAL A 62 15.37 -14.48 -2.27
N ARG A 63 14.77 -14.75 -3.42
CA ARG A 63 15.36 -14.47 -4.73
C ARG A 63 14.89 -13.11 -5.21
N ILE A 64 15.81 -12.16 -5.42
CA ILE A 64 15.49 -10.80 -5.89
C ILE A 64 15.79 -10.71 -7.39
N ASN A 65 14.78 -10.24 -8.16
CA ASN A 65 14.91 -9.90 -9.58
C ASN A 65 14.62 -8.41 -9.74
N TYR A 66 15.65 -7.68 -10.16
CA TYR A 66 15.56 -6.25 -10.48
C TYR A 66 15.02 -6.11 -11.91
N CYS A 67 13.70 -6.09 -12.06
CA CYS A 67 13.04 -5.92 -13.33
C CYS A 67 11.71 -5.18 -13.18
N ASP A 68 11.22 -4.66 -14.28
CA ASP A 68 9.96 -3.93 -14.34
C ASP A 68 8.81 -4.88 -14.70
N ILE A 69 7.63 -4.69 -14.11
CA ILE A 69 6.44 -5.48 -14.46
C ILE A 69 5.97 -5.24 -15.90
N ARG A 70 6.50 -4.21 -16.57
CA ARG A 70 6.27 -3.92 -18.00
C ARG A 70 7.19 -4.71 -18.93
N ASP A 71 8.20 -5.39 -18.41
CA ASP A 71 9.04 -6.30 -19.20
C ASP A 71 8.33 -7.65 -19.33
N GLU A 72 7.68 -7.85 -20.48
CA GLU A 72 6.94 -9.08 -20.77
C GLU A 72 7.82 -10.33 -20.65
N ASN A 73 9.08 -10.27 -21.07
CA ASN A 73 9.96 -11.46 -21.05
C ASN A 73 10.30 -11.86 -19.62
N ALA A 74 10.63 -10.88 -18.78
CA ALA A 74 10.91 -11.12 -17.37
C ALA A 74 9.66 -11.66 -16.65
N VAL A 75 8.50 -11.02 -16.85
CA VAL A 75 7.23 -11.45 -16.24
C VAL A 75 6.83 -12.84 -16.72
N ASN A 76 6.88 -13.12 -18.02
CA ASN A 76 6.59 -14.45 -18.60
C ASN A 76 7.45 -15.56 -18.02
N TYR A 77 8.70 -15.26 -17.65
CA TYR A 77 9.58 -16.22 -16.98
C TYR A 77 9.24 -16.38 -15.49
N LEU A 78 9.04 -15.28 -14.79
CA LEU A 78 8.92 -15.27 -13.33
C LEU A 78 7.58 -15.79 -12.81
N VAL A 79 6.49 -15.71 -13.59
CA VAL A 79 5.18 -16.26 -13.20
C VAL A 79 5.11 -17.77 -13.26
N ARG A 80 6.04 -18.43 -13.96
CA ARG A 80 6.02 -19.90 -14.14
C ARG A 80 6.20 -20.60 -12.80
N GLU A 81 5.46 -21.66 -12.61
CA GLU A 81 5.56 -22.55 -11.45
C GLU A 81 5.31 -21.88 -10.08
N GLN A 82 4.74 -20.67 -10.04
CA GLN A 82 4.34 -20.05 -8.79
C GLN A 82 3.01 -20.65 -8.30
N ASP A 83 2.92 -20.95 -7.00
CA ASP A 83 1.64 -21.28 -6.36
C ASP A 83 0.81 -20.01 -6.13
N TYR A 84 1.50 -18.89 -5.78
CA TYR A 84 0.90 -17.61 -5.46
C TYR A 84 1.62 -16.47 -6.18
N VAL A 85 0.85 -15.52 -6.66
CA VAL A 85 1.35 -14.23 -7.17
C VAL A 85 0.68 -13.10 -6.39
N PHE A 86 1.48 -12.42 -5.58
CA PHE A 86 1.07 -11.24 -4.86
C PHE A 86 1.45 -10.01 -5.68
N HIS A 87 0.45 -9.40 -6.31
CA HIS A 87 0.65 -8.30 -7.24
C HIS A 87 0.47 -6.95 -6.51
N LEU A 88 1.60 -6.42 -5.99
CA LEU A 88 1.66 -5.17 -5.23
C LEU A 88 2.50 -4.08 -5.92
N ALA A 89 3.14 -4.39 -7.05
CA ALA A 89 3.88 -3.39 -7.82
C ALA A 89 2.93 -2.36 -8.40
N GLY A 90 3.22 -1.10 -8.17
CA GLY A 90 2.41 0.00 -8.69
C GLY A 90 3.04 1.36 -8.41
N GLN A 91 2.66 2.34 -9.21
CA GLN A 91 2.82 3.75 -8.87
C GLN A 91 1.73 4.11 -7.84
N VAL A 92 2.10 4.80 -6.77
CA VAL A 92 1.23 4.97 -5.59
C VAL A 92 0.98 6.44 -5.20
N CYS A 93 1.43 7.39 -6.02
CA CYS A 93 1.33 8.80 -5.70
C CYS A 93 0.18 9.50 -6.41
N HIS A 94 -0.91 9.77 -5.69
CA HIS A 94 -2.05 10.54 -6.19
C HIS A 94 -1.63 11.88 -6.84
N LEU A 95 -0.82 12.69 -6.13
CA LEU A 95 -0.42 14.02 -6.62
C LEU A 95 0.44 13.95 -7.89
N MET A 96 1.36 12.99 -7.98
CA MET A 96 2.18 12.82 -9.18
C MET A 96 1.35 12.41 -10.38
N SER A 97 0.31 11.61 -10.19
CA SER A 97 -0.58 11.17 -11.28
C SER A 97 -1.30 12.33 -11.97
N LEU A 98 -1.53 13.44 -11.27
CA LEU A 98 -2.16 14.63 -11.82
C LEU A 98 -1.22 15.50 -12.65
N THR A 99 0.09 15.40 -12.40
CA THR A 99 1.11 16.16 -13.15
C THR A 99 1.75 15.36 -14.26
N ASN A 100 1.90 14.03 -14.07
CA ASN A 100 2.40 13.09 -15.05
C ASN A 100 1.65 11.77 -14.96
N PRO A 101 0.59 11.56 -15.76
CA PRO A 101 -0.26 10.37 -15.67
C PRO A 101 0.35 9.10 -16.29
N PHE A 102 1.37 9.24 -17.14
CA PHE A 102 1.89 8.13 -17.94
C PHE A 102 2.48 6.98 -17.09
N PRO A 103 3.22 7.24 -15.99
CA PRO A 103 3.67 6.17 -15.10
C PRO A 103 2.51 5.36 -14.53
N ASP A 104 1.42 6.02 -14.08
CA ASP A 104 0.23 5.34 -13.56
C ASP A 104 -0.41 4.43 -14.61
N ILE A 105 -0.60 4.93 -15.81
CA ILE A 105 -1.19 4.17 -16.91
C ILE A 105 -0.28 2.99 -17.28
N SER A 106 1.00 3.24 -17.48
CA SER A 106 1.92 2.20 -17.95
C SER A 106 2.22 1.14 -16.89
N ILE A 107 2.42 1.53 -15.63
CA ILE A 107 2.76 0.60 -14.56
C ILE A 107 1.49 -0.10 -14.06
N ASN A 108 0.48 0.67 -13.64
CA ASN A 108 -0.67 0.09 -12.96
C ASN A 108 -1.62 -0.62 -13.93
N ILE A 109 -1.83 -0.10 -15.15
CA ILE A 109 -2.73 -0.71 -16.13
C ILE A 109 -1.99 -1.72 -17.02
N THR A 110 -0.99 -1.24 -17.78
CA THR A 110 -0.29 -2.10 -18.75
C THR A 110 0.50 -3.19 -18.03
N GLY A 111 1.22 -2.86 -16.94
CA GLY A 111 1.94 -3.84 -16.14
C GLY A 111 1.02 -4.93 -15.58
N THR A 112 -0.16 -4.55 -15.05
CA THR A 112 -1.16 -5.54 -14.60
C THR A 112 -1.65 -6.42 -15.74
N ALA A 113 -1.94 -5.86 -16.91
CA ALA A 113 -2.36 -6.65 -18.07
C ALA A 113 -1.27 -7.64 -18.50
N ILE A 114 0.02 -7.25 -18.48
CA ILE A 114 1.15 -8.13 -18.76
C ILE A 114 1.22 -9.28 -17.76
N VAL A 115 1.09 -9.01 -16.46
CA VAL A 115 1.09 -10.04 -15.42
C VAL A 115 -0.05 -11.05 -15.63
N MET A 116 -1.26 -10.56 -15.88
CA MET A 116 -2.43 -11.43 -16.08
C MET A 116 -2.34 -12.24 -17.36
N GLU A 117 -1.83 -11.66 -18.45
CA GLU A 117 -1.65 -12.36 -19.72
C GLU A 117 -0.52 -13.41 -19.64
N ALA A 118 0.55 -13.11 -18.89
CA ALA A 118 1.60 -14.07 -18.60
C ALA A 118 1.07 -15.27 -17.79
N LEU A 119 0.26 -15.01 -16.78
CA LEU A 119 -0.40 -16.07 -15.99
C LEU A 119 -1.32 -16.92 -16.87
N ARG A 120 -2.17 -16.30 -17.66
CA ARG A 120 -3.06 -17.01 -18.59
C ARG A 120 -2.30 -17.97 -19.52
N LYS A 121 -1.15 -17.55 -20.03
CA LYS A 121 -0.35 -18.33 -20.99
C LYS A 121 0.53 -19.40 -20.33
N TYR A 122 1.09 -19.13 -19.17
CA TYR A 122 2.19 -19.92 -18.63
C TYR A 122 1.92 -20.52 -17.26
N ASN A 123 0.93 -20.00 -16.51
CA ASN A 123 0.61 -20.52 -15.17
C ASN A 123 -0.83 -20.15 -14.73
N PRO A 124 -1.87 -20.66 -15.41
CA PRO A 124 -3.25 -20.30 -15.10
C PRO A 124 -3.73 -20.81 -13.73
N ASP A 125 -3.01 -21.74 -13.12
CA ASP A 125 -3.37 -22.35 -11.83
C ASP A 125 -2.88 -21.53 -10.62
N ALA A 126 -2.05 -20.52 -10.81
CA ALA A 126 -1.61 -19.65 -9.72
C ALA A 126 -2.77 -18.89 -9.09
N ILE A 127 -2.68 -18.66 -7.78
CA ILE A 127 -3.59 -17.79 -7.07
C ILE A 127 -3.03 -16.37 -7.06
N VAL A 128 -3.82 -15.39 -7.51
CA VAL A 128 -3.42 -13.99 -7.57
C VAL A 128 -4.07 -13.21 -6.44
N VAL A 129 -3.28 -12.45 -5.68
CA VAL A 129 -3.81 -11.44 -4.75
C VAL A 129 -3.33 -10.07 -5.21
N TYR A 130 -4.27 -9.21 -5.55
CA TYR A 130 -4.01 -7.84 -5.98
C TYR A 130 -4.35 -6.85 -4.87
N THR A 131 -3.53 -5.83 -4.71
CA THR A 131 -3.77 -4.73 -3.79
C THR A 131 -4.00 -3.42 -4.54
N GLY A 132 -5.25 -2.97 -4.52
CA GLY A 132 -5.67 -1.65 -4.98
C GLY A 132 -5.81 -0.66 -3.82
N THR A 133 -6.66 0.34 -3.97
CA THR A 133 -6.81 1.44 -3.02
C THR A 133 -8.27 1.80 -2.76
N ARG A 134 -8.58 2.25 -1.55
CA ARG A 134 -9.86 2.88 -1.22
C ARG A 134 -10.18 4.10 -2.09
N GLY A 135 -9.15 4.74 -2.65
CA GLY A 135 -9.31 5.89 -3.53
C GLY A 135 -10.21 5.62 -4.75
N GLN A 136 -10.38 4.33 -5.12
CA GLN A 136 -11.28 3.91 -6.18
C GLN A 136 -12.73 4.34 -5.95
N TYR A 137 -13.17 4.53 -4.71
CA TYR A 137 -14.52 5.04 -4.39
C TYR A 137 -14.66 6.54 -4.64
N GLY A 138 -13.57 7.30 -4.60
CA GLY A 138 -13.62 8.76 -4.65
C GLY A 138 -14.22 9.36 -3.38
N SER A 139 -15.16 10.30 -3.52
CA SER A 139 -15.92 10.81 -2.38
C SER A 139 -17.06 9.86 -2.03
N ALA A 140 -17.00 9.27 -0.86
CA ALA A 140 -18.04 8.39 -0.38
C ALA A 140 -19.31 9.18 0.00
N VAL A 141 -20.46 8.57 -0.24
CA VAL A 141 -21.78 9.17 0.04
C VAL A 141 -22.48 8.55 1.24
N SER A 142 -21.98 7.43 1.72
CA SER A 142 -22.49 6.71 2.90
C SER A 142 -21.34 6.03 3.66
N PHE A 143 -21.51 5.84 4.95
CA PHE A 143 -20.51 5.29 5.85
C PHE A 143 -21.12 4.26 6.81
N PRO A 144 -20.34 3.22 7.20
CA PRO A 144 -19.05 2.84 6.63
C PRO A 144 -19.16 2.48 5.15
N VAL A 145 -18.04 2.60 4.39
CA VAL A 145 -18.03 2.34 2.95
C VAL A 145 -17.84 0.86 2.70
N ASN A 146 -18.82 0.20 2.09
CA ASN A 146 -18.75 -1.21 1.67
C ASN A 146 -18.32 -1.36 0.21
N GLU A 147 -18.09 -2.59 -0.23
CA GLU A 147 -17.58 -2.90 -1.57
C GLU A 147 -18.60 -2.65 -2.69
N GLU A 148 -19.90 -2.55 -2.36
CA GLU A 148 -20.99 -2.22 -3.30
C GLU A 148 -21.13 -0.72 -3.54
N ALA A 149 -20.43 0.11 -2.75
CA ALA A 149 -20.43 1.55 -2.93
C ALA A 149 -19.92 1.93 -4.34
N PRO A 150 -20.50 2.95 -4.98
CA PRO A 150 -20.07 3.39 -6.31
C PRO A 150 -18.58 3.73 -6.34
N THR A 151 -17.89 3.23 -7.36
CA THR A 151 -16.51 3.61 -7.64
C THR A 151 -16.50 4.83 -8.57
N ASN A 152 -16.13 5.99 -8.02
CA ASN A 152 -16.06 7.26 -8.74
C ASN A 152 -14.76 8.00 -8.44
N PRO A 153 -13.61 7.45 -8.90
CA PRO A 153 -12.28 7.96 -8.60
C PRO A 153 -12.07 9.39 -9.12
N LYS A 154 -11.31 10.19 -8.38
CA LYS A 154 -11.04 11.61 -8.70
C LYS A 154 -9.68 11.88 -9.32
N GLY A 155 -8.78 10.91 -9.37
CA GLY A 155 -7.43 11.07 -9.90
C GLY A 155 -7.02 9.92 -10.81
N ILE A 156 -5.96 10.12 -11.58
CA ILE A 156 -5.47 9.12 -12.54
C ILE A 156 -4.93 7.88 -11.80
N TYR A 157 -4.30 8.06 -10.64
CA TYR A 157 -3.85 6.97 -9.77
C TYR A 157 -5.01 6.02 -9.41
N GLU A 158 -6.12 6.58 -8.94
CA GLU A 158 -7.29 5.81 -8.51
C GLU A 158 -8.00 5.17 -9.70
N ILE A 159 -8.10 5.88 -10.84
CA ILE A 159 -8.63 5.34 -12.10
C ILE A 159 -7.78 4.17 -12.57
N SER A 160 -6.46 4.29 -12.54
CA SER A 160 -5.54 3.23 -12.96
C SER A 160 -5.67 1.99 -12.09
N ASN A 161 -5.80 2.15 -10.77
CA ASN A 161 -6.05 1.03 -9.85
C ASN A 161 -7.42 0.37 -10.09
N LEU A 162 -8.47 1.15 -10.31
CA LEU A 162 -9.79 0.62 -10.66
C LEU A 162 -9.75 -0.14 -11.99
N THR A 163 -9.02 0.37 -12.98
CA THR A 163 -8.85 -0.31 -14.27
C THR A 163 -8.11 -1.63 -14.10
N ALA A 164 -7.03 -1.66 -13.31
CA ALA A 164 -6.29 -2.88 -12.98
C ALA A 164 -7.20 -3.91 -12.29
N GLU A 165 -8.00 -3.49 -11.31
CA GLU A 165 -9.01 -4.33 -10.64
C GLU A 165 -9.98 -4.95 -11.65
N LYS A 166 -10.51 -4.15 -12.57
CA LYS A 166 -11.46 -4.63 -13.61
C LYS A 166 -10.80 -5.59 -14.60
N ILE A 167 -9.55 -5.34 -14.99
CA ILE A 167 -8.78 -6.28 -15.83
C ILE A 167 -8.68 -7.62 -15.11
N ILE A 168 -8.19 -7.67 -13.88
CA ILE A 168 -8.03 -8.91 -13.12
C ILE A 168 -9.38 -9.64 -12.98
N LYS A 169 -10.45 -8.90 -12.70
CA LYS A 169 -11.80 -9.47 -12.61
C LYS A 169 -12.24 -10.17 -13.92
N VAL A 170 -11.95 -9.57 -15.08
CA VAL A 170 -12.20 -10.21 -16.39
C VAL A 170 -11.41 -11.50 -16.54
N TYR A 171 -10.11 -11.52 -16.16
CA TYR A 171 -9.32 -12.75 -16.23
C TYR A 171 -9.82 -13.83 -15.28
N ASN A 172 -10.32 -13.45 -14.11
CA ASN A 172 -10.98 -14.39 -13.20
C ASN A 172 -12.25 -14.97 -13.81
N ASP A 173 -13.13 -14.13 -14.36
CA ASP A 173 -14.45 -14.54 -14.83
C ASP A 173 -14.36 -15.33 -16.14
N VAL A 174 -13.54 -14.89 -17.08
CA VAL A 174 -13.41 -15.48 -18.43
C VAL A 174 -12.40 -16.60 -18.47
N HIS A 175 -11.20 -16.40 -17.92
CA HIS A 175 -10.09 -17.36 -18.01
C HIS A 175 -9.92 -18.21 -16.76
N LYS A 176 -10.79 -18.03 -15.75
CA LYS A 176 -10.80 -18.81 -14.49
C LYS A 176 -9.53 -18.72 -13.67
N ILE A 177 -8.75 -17.63 -13.84
CA ILE A 177 -7.59 -17.35 -13.00
C ILE A 177 -8.09 -16.92 -11.62
N ARG A 178 -7.83 -17.73 -10.61
CA ARG A 178 -8.25 -17.47 -9.23
C ARG A 178 -7.60 -16.19 -8.72
N SER A 179 -8.39 -15.18 -8.45
CA SER A 179 -7.88 -13.89 -7.98
C SER A 179 -8.68 -13.35 -6.80
N VAL A 180 -8.01 -12.64 -5.90
CA VAL A 180 -8.62 -11.88 -4.81
C VAL A 180 -8.19 -10.42 -4.96
N LEU A 181 -9.12 -9.51 -4.80
CA LEU A 181 -8.94 -8.08 -5.05
C LEU A 181 -9.13 -7.32 -3.73
N LEU A 182 -8.09 -6.64 -3.26
CA LEU A 182 -8.11 -5.96 -1.97
C LEU A 182 -8.02 -4.44 -2.15
N ARG A 183 -9.02 -3.70 -1.69
CA ARG A 183 -9.02 -2.23 -1.64
C ARG A 183 -8.47 -1.79 -0.30
N LEU A 184 -7.19 -1.40 -0.30
CA LEU A 184 -6.51 -1.02 0.93
C LEU A 184 -6.88 0.39 1.36
N SER A 185 -7.12 0.58 2.66
CA SER A 185 -7.33 1.87 3.30
C SER A 185 -6.00 2.60 3.59
N ASN A 186 -5.89 3.33 4.70
CA ASN A 186 -4.66 4.03 5.05
C ASN A 186 -3.73 3.10 5.83
N ILE A 187 -2.86 2.41 5.09
CA ILE A 187 -1.92 1.48 5.69
C ILE A 187 -0.71 2.24 6.24
N TYR A 188 -0.26 1.88 7.44
CA TYR A 188 0.90 2.49 8.10
C TYR A 188 1.74 1.43 8.80
N GLY A 189 3.00 1.76 9.10
CA GLY A 189 3.91 0.84 9.78
C GLY A 189 5.35 0.89 9.28
N PRO A 190 6.18 -0.06 9.72
CA PRO A 190 7.59 -0.22 9.34
C PRO A 190 7.81 -0.42 7.84
N ARG A 191 8.99 -0.04 7.36
CA ARG A 191 9.48 -0.22 5.98
C ARG A 191 8.82 0.66 4.92
N SER A 192 8.01 1.63 5.31
CA SER A 192 7.54 2.68 4.41
C SER A 192 8.68 3.64 4.06
N GLN A 193 8.64 4.21 2.87
CA GLN A 193 9.54 5.30 2.57
C GLN A 193 9.24 6.53 3.45
N MET A 194 10.31 7.19 3.91
CA MET A 194 10.24 8.32 4.84
C MET A 194 10.93 9.59 4.28
N LYS A 195 11.29 9.60 3.00
CA LYS A 195 12.04 10.71 2.39
C LYS A 195 11.18 11.93 2.06
N HIS A 196 9.90 11.71 1.77
CA HIS A 196 8.98 12.77 1.35
C HIS A 196 7.52 12.44 1.71
N SER A 197 6.65 13.45 1.70
CA SER A 197 5.23 13.38 2.11
C SER A 197 4.28 12.77 1.06
N ARG A 198 4.78 12.29 -0.07
CA ARG A 198 3.93 11.86 -1.20
C ARG A 198 3.17 10.56 -0.95
N PHE A 199 3.62 9.73 0.00
CA PHE A 199 3.05 8.42 0.31
C PHE A 199 2.74 8.30 1.79
N GLY A 200 1.48 7.91 2.12
CA GLY A 200 1.09 7.50 3.45
C GLY A 200 1.20 8.59 4.52
N VAL A 201 0.13 9.33 4.73
CA VAL A 201 0.08 10.48 5.65
C VAL A 201 0.49 10.11 7.08
N ALA A 202 0.07 8.96 7.60
CA ALA A 202 0.39 8.55 8.97
C ALA A 202 1.90 8.32 9.16
N ASN A 203 2.55 7.62 8.23
CA ASN A 203 4.01 7.42 8.27
C ASN A 203 4.77 8.75 8.17
N TRP A 204 4.28 9.69 7.35
CA TRP A 204 4.89 11.01 7.25
C TRP A 204 4.79 11.80 8.57
N PHE A 205 3.63 11.76 9.23
CA PHE A 205 3.47 12.40 10.52
C PHE A 205 4.35 11.76 11.61
N VAL A 206 4.51 10.44 11.59
CA VAL A 206 5.47 9.74 12.46
C VAL A 206 6.88 10.28 12.23
N ARG A 207 7.33 10.41 10.96
CA ARG A 207 8.66 10.99 10.67
C ARG A 207 8.80 12.40 11.23
N LEU A 208 7.84 13.29 10.99
CA LEU A 208 7.91 14.66 11.48
C LEU A 208 8.02 14.70 13.01
N ALA A 209 7.22 13.91 13.71
CA ALA A 209 7.31 13.80 15.17
C ALA A 209 8.68 13.29 15.62
N MET A 210 9.23 12.24 14.96
CA MET A 210 10.54 11.69 15.26
C MET A 210 11.68 12.67 15.01
N ASP A 211 11.55 13.58 14.06
CA ASP A 211 12.50 14.64 13.78
C ASP A 211 12.32 15.88 14.68
N ASN A 212 11.30 15.87 15.55
CA ASN A 212 10.85 16.99 16.36
C ASN A 212 10.43 18.19 15.51
N ASP A 213 9.85 17.90 14.33
CA ASP A 213 9.30 18.90 13.42
C ASP A 213 7.81 19.12 13.70
N GLU A 214 7.32 20.31 13.34
CA GLU A 214 5.92 20.68 13.50
C GLU A 214 5.06 20.07 12.38
N ILE A 215 4.02 19.33 12.76
CA ILE A 215 3.05 18.74 11.84
C ILE A 215 2.00 19.81 11.48
N GLN A 216 1.82 20.06 10.19
CA GLN A 216 0.75 20.91 9.69
C GLN A 216 -0.52 20.09 9.46
N LEU A 217 -1.54 20.34 10.27
CA LEU A 217 -2.85 19.71 10.17
C LEU A 217 -3.80 20.61 9.38
N PHE A 218 -4.14 20.19 8.15
CA PHE A 218 -4.98 21.00 7.26
C PHE A 218 -6.45 20.99 7.67
N GLY A 219 -7.09 22.15 7.61
CA GLY A 219 -8.46 22.37 8.09
C GLY A 219 -8.55 22.35 9.61
N ASP A 220 -9.65 21.84 10.14
CA ASP A 220 -9.92 21.69 11.58
C ASP A 220 -9.50 20.33 12.15
N GLY A 221 -8.98 19.44 11.31
CA GLY A 221 -8.55 18.09 11.68
C GLY A 221 -9.69 17.10 11.93
N SER A 222 -10.92 17.44 11.60
CA SER A 222 -12.11 16.61 11.82
C SER A 222 -12.28 15.50 10.79
N ILE A 223 -11.62 15.59 9.63
CA ILE A 223 -11.74 14.59 8.55
C ILE A 223 -11.41 13.20 9.07
N LEU A 224 -12.33 12.27 8.85
CA LEU A 224 -12.23 10.89 9.31
C LEU A 224 -11.47 10.00 8.33
N ARG A 225 -10.61 9.16 8.87
CA ARG A 225 -9.92 8.07 8.16
C ARG A 225 -9.89 6.83 9.03
N ASP A 226 -9.79 5.68 8.40
CA ASP A 226 -9.41 4.44 9.06
C ASP A 226 -7.94 4.13 8.77
N PHE A 227 -7.24 3.66 9.80
CA PHE A 227 -5.82 3.35 9.73
C PHE A 227 -5.60 1.87 10.08
N CYS A 228 -4.94 1.13 9.17
CA CYS A 228 -4.65 -0.28 9.38
C CYS A 228 -3.13 -0.50 9.46
N TYR A 229 -2.69 -1.20 10.49
CA TYR A 229 -1.28 -1.53 10.65
C TYR A 229 -0.82 -2.55 9.62
N VAL A 230 0.41 -2.42 9.14
CA VAL A 230 0.90 -3.21 8.01
C VAL A 230 0.89 -4.71 8.25
N ASP A 231 1.16 -5.18 9.48
CA ASP A 231 1.13 -6.62 9.78
C ASP A 231 -0.29 -7.19 9.70
N ASP A 232 -1.32 -6.42 10.13
CA ASP A 232 -2.72 -6.81 9.97
C ASP A 232 -3.10 -6.86 8.48
N THR A 233 -2.60 -5.89 7.68
CA THR A 233 -2.78 -5.90 6.22
C THR A 233 -2.14 -7.13 5.58
N VAL A 234 -0.91 -7.49 5.98
CA VAL A 234 -0.23 -8.70 5.52
C VAL A 234 -1.02 -9.96 5.90
N ASP A 235 -1.58 -10.02 7.11
CA ASP A 235 -2.43 -11.13 7.54
C ASP A 235 -3.69 -11.23 6.67
N ALA A 236 -4.33 -10.10 6.31
CA ALA A 236 -5.45 -10.07 5.37
C ALA A 236 -5.08 -10.64 4.00
N ILE A 237 -3.96 -10.21 3.44
CA ILE A 237 -3.45 -10.69 2.14
C ILE A 237 -3.23 -12.20 2.16
N LEU A 238 -2.54 -12.71 3.18
CA LEU A 238 -2.22 -14.13 3.29
C LEU A 238 -3.46 -15.00 3.53
N ARG A 239 -4.39 -14.59 4.40
CA ARG A 239 -5.66 -15.31 4.62
C ARG A 239 -6.49 -15.34 3.35
N SER A 240 -6.60 -14.23 2.65
CA SER A 240 -7.36 -14.15 1.40
C SER A 240 -6.80 -15.10 0.34
N ALA A 241 -5.46 -15.26 0.27
CA ALA A 241 -4.81 -16.15 -0.68
C ALA A 241 -5.15 -17.63 -0.47
N VAL A 242 -5.44 -18.05 0.76
CA VAL A 242 -5.70 -19.46 1.12
C VAL A 242 -7.17 -19.77 1.34
N THR A 243 -8.05 -18.81 1.15
CA THR A 243 -9.51 -18.95 1.36
C THR A 243 -10.21 -19.07 0.01
N GLU A 244 -10.65 -20.27 -0.35
CA GLU A 244 -11.32 -20.52 -1.65
C GLU A 244 -12.58 -19.65 -1.85
N ALA A 245 -13.34 -19.40 -0.79
CA ALA A 245 -14.51 -18.54 -0.84
C ALA A 245 -14.20 -17.06 -1.16
N ALA A 246 -12.92 -16.66 -1.11
CA ALA A 246 -12.47 -15.31 -1.47
C ALA A 246 -12.16 -15.16 -2.98
N TYR A 247 -12.06 -16.27 -3.72
CA TYR A 247 -11.68 -16.20 -5.14
C TYR A 247 -12.77 -15.55 -6.00
N GLY A 248 -12.37 -14.56 -6.76
CA GLY A 248 -13.26 -13.72 -7.57
C GLY A 248 -13.88 -12.55 -6.82
N GLU A 249 -13.62 -12.41 -5.52
CA GLU A 249 -14.22 -11.38 -4.68
C GLU A 249 -13.32 -10.16 -4.52
N ILE A 250 -13.99 -9.04 -4.21
CA ILE A 250 -13.37 -7.76 -3.84
C ILE A 250 -13.62 -7.54 -2.35
N PHE A 251 -12.60 -7.12 -1.61
CA PHE A 251 -12.71 -6.82 -0.18
C PHE A 251 -12.05 -5.49 0.18
N ASN A 252 -12.67 -4.76 1.09
CA ASN A 252 -12.02 -3.69 1.81
C ASN A 252 -11.05 -4.26 2.86
N VAL A 253 -9.85 -3.68 2.94
CA VAL A 253 -8.87 -3.97 3.98
C VAL A 253 -8.50 -2.67 4.67
N GLY A 254 -9.02 -2.48 5.86
CA GLY A 254 -8.89 -1.27 6.66
C GLY A 254 -9.25 -1.55 8.11
N SER A 255 -9.69 -0.51 8.79
CA SER A 255 -10.27 -0.60 10.13
C SER A 255 -11.70 -0.06 10.08
N ASP A 256 -12.62 -0.66 10.80
CA ASP A 256 -13.97 -0.14 11.00
C ASP A 256 -14.04 0.99 12.05
N ILE A 257 -12.88 1.45 12.52
CA ILE A 257 -12.75 2.51 13.52
C ILE A 257 -12.38 3.82 12.80
N PRO A 258 -13.32 4.79 12.70
CA PRO A 258 -13.02 6.10 12.16
C PRO A 258 -12.18 6.92 13.14
N VAL A 259 -11.08 7.47 12.67
CA VAL A 259 -10.15 8.30 13.45
C VAL A 259 -10.04 9.68 12.80
N PRO A 260 -10.33 10.79 13.50
CA PRO A 260 -10.04 12.13 13.02
C PRO A 260 -8.54 12.35 12.84
N PHE A 261 -8.13 13.11 11.84
CA PHE A 261 -6.71 13.46 11.68
C PHE A 261 -6.09 14.12 12.90
N ARG A 262 -6.87 14.89 13.65
CA ARG A 262 -6.42 15.50 14.92
C ARG A 262 -6.04 14.41 15.93
N GLU A 263 -6.87 13.40 16.12
CA GLU A 263 -6.62 12.30 17.04
C GLU A 263 -5.39 11.49 16.60
N LEU A 264 -5.21 11.25 15.28
CA LEU A 264 -4.01 10.62 14.75
C LEU A 264 -2.75 11.38 15.16
N VAL A 265 -2.72 12.70 14.93
CA VAL A 265 -1.54 13.54 15.24
C VAL A 265 -1.27 13.59 16.74
N GLU A 266 -2.31 13.76 17.56
CA GLU A 266 -2.20 13.76 19.02
C GLU A 266 -1.67 12.40 19.53
N THR A 267 -2.16 11.29 18.98
CA THR A 267 -1.65 9.93 19.30
C THR A 267 -0.19 9.77 18.94
N ILE A 268 0.22 10.20 17.73
CA ILE A 268 1.62 10.13 17.29
C ILE A 268 2.53 10.90 18.24
N ILE A 269 2.19 12.14 18.57
CA ILE A 269 3.00 12.99 19.46
C ILE A 269 3.06 12.41 20.88
N ASN A 270 1.93 11.91 21.38
CA ASN A 270 1.85 11.29 22.71
C ASN A 270 2.73 10.03 22.80
N VAL A 271 2.78 9.21 21.76
CA VAL A 271 3.63 8.00 21.72
C VAL A 271 5.09 8.38 21.50
N ALA A 272 5.37 9.28 20.57
CA ALA A 272 6.74 9.72 20.25
C ALA A 272 7.38 10.53 21.39
N LYS A 273 6.60 11.13 22.29
CA LYS A 273 7.04 12.06 23.34
C LYS A 273 7.84 13.25 22.79
N ARG A 274 7.63 13.59 21.52
CA ARG A 274 8.33 14.68 20.79
C ARG A 274 7.50 15.10 19.58
N GLY A 275 7.80 16.28 19.04
CA GLY A 275 7.07 16.90 17.96
C GLY A 275 5.98 17.86 18.46
N SER A 276 5.43 18.61 17.55
CA SER A 276 4.31 19.53 17.78
C SER A 276 3.41 19.55 16.55
N TRP A 277 2.24 20.17 16.67
CA TRP A 277 1.37 20.36 15.52
C TRP A 277 0.63 21.71 15.60
N LYS A 278 0.21 22.18 14.45
CA LYS A 278 -0.67 23.35 14.34
C LYS A 278 -1.66 23.18 13.19
N PHE A 279 -2.75 23.93 13.24
CA PHE A 279 -3.66 24.03 12.10
C PHE A 279 -3.01 24.80 10.94
N ALA A 280 -3.35 24.37 9.73
CA ALA A 280 -2.97 25.02 8.48
C ALA A 280 -4.17 25.09 7.54
N GLU A 281 -4.24 26.13 6.72
CA GLU A 281 -5.29 26.25 5.71
C GLU A 281 -5.00 25.35 4.51
N PHE A 282 -6.05 24.78 3.92
CA PHE A 282 -5.93 24.09 2.63
C PHE A 282 -5.62 25.10 1.53
N SER A 283 -4.62 24.83 0.69
CA SER A 283 -4.58 25.53 -0.59
C SER A 283 -5.80 25.15 -1.44
N PRO A 284 -6.24 26.03 -2.37
CA PRO A 284 -7.38 25.72 -3.25
C PRO A 284 -7.22 24.38 -3.98
N GLU A 285 -6.00 24.08 -4.46
CA GLU A 285 -5.70 22.85 -5.18
C GLU A 285 -5.83 21.61 -4.28
N ARG A 286 -5.32 21.65 -3.04
CA ARG A 286 -5.46 20.57 -2.06
C ARG A 286 -6.91 20.36 -1.65
N LYS A 287 -7.66 21.45 -1.45
CA LYS A 287 -9.06 21.38 -1.09
C LYS A 287 -9.92 20.74 -2.19
N ALA A 288 -9.62 21.02 -3.45
CA ALA A 288 -10.31 20.42 -4.60
C ALA A 288 -10.08 18.90 -4.71
N GLN A 289 -8.95 18.41 -4.19
CA GLN A 289 -8.55 17.00 -4.24
C GLN A 289 -8.96 16.20 -3.00
N GLU A 290 -9.33 16.90 -1.90
CA GLU A 290 -9.74 16.22 -0.68
C GLU A 290 -11.08 15.48 -0.87
N PRO A 291 -11.12 14.14 -0.74
CA PRO A 291 -12.33 13.37 -1.01
C PRO A 291 -13.38 13.45 0.11
N GLY A 292 -13.06 14.07 1.26
CA GLY A 292 -13.90 14.06 2.46
C GLY A 292 -13.65 12.83 3.33
N ASP A 293 -14.58 12.51 4.22
CA ASP A 293 -14.47 11.38 5.14
C ASP A 293 -14.39 10.04 4.42
N PHE A 294 -13.68 9.09 5.05
CA PHE A 294 -13.65 7.70 4.63
C PHE A 294 -13.30 6.78 5.79
N TYR A 295 -14.08 5.72 5.96
CA TYR A 295 -13.72 4.53 6.74
C TYR A 295 -14.44 3.32 6.19
N SER A 296 -13.74 2.17 6.25
CA SER A 296 -14.14 0.93 5.59
C SER A 296 -15.21 0.17 6.37
N ASP A 297 -16.18 -0.39 5.67
CA ASP A 297 -16.89 -1.57 6.15
C ASP A 297 -16.04 -2.81 5.83
N ILE A 298 -15.64 -3.54 6.86
CA ILE A 298 -14.84 -4.77 6.74
C ILE A 298 -15.66 -6.04 7.00
N SER A 299 -16.98 -5.93 7.12
CA SER A 299 -17.86 -7.06 7.42
C SER A 299 -17.79 -8.18 6.37
N LYS A 300 -17.55 -7.83 5.11
CA LYS A 300 -17.42 -8.80 4.03
C LYS A 300 -16.16 -9.66 4.20
N ILE A 301 -14.99 -9.05 4.39
CA ILE A 301 -13.75 -9.82 4.57
C ILE A 301 -13.79 -10.62 5.87
N GLU A 302 -14.38 -10.10 6.93
CA GLU A 302 -14.58 -10.83 8.18
C GLU A 302 -15.43 -12.08 7.94
N LYS A 303 -16.53 -11.97 7.24
CA LYS A 303 -17.44 -13.09 6.94
C LYS A 303 -16.80 -14.15 6.05
N PHE A 304 -16.08 -13.76 4.99
CA PHE A 304 -15.55 -14.69 3.98
C PHE A 304 -14.21 -15.29 4.38
N VAL A 305 -13.35 -14.49 5.02
CA VAL A 305 -11.94 -14.78 5.26
C VAL A 305 -11.64 -15.01 6.75
N GLY A 306 -12.53 -14.54 7.63
CA GLY A 306 -12.34 -14.60 9.08
C GLY A 306 -11.23 -13.67 9.56
N TRP A 307 -11.08 -12.50 8.88
CA TRP A 307 -10.05 -11.53 9.20
C TRP A 307 -10.65 -10.24 9.80
N ARG A 308 -9.99 -9.71 10.82
CA ARG A 308 -10.13 -8.36 11.39
C ARG A 308 -8.77 -7.83 11.78
N PRO A 309 -8.53 -6.51 11.73
CA PRO A 309 -7.32 -5.92 12.29
C PRO A 309 -7.31 -6.11 13.82
N THR A 310 -6.14 -6.38 14.37
CA THR A 310 -5.96 -6.65 15.81
C THR A 310 -5.07 -5.63 16.49
N THR A 311 -4.34 -4.83 15.72
CA THR A 311 -3.39 -3.84 16.25
C THR A 311 -4.10 -2.51 16.46
N SER A 312 -4.10 -2.01 17.69
CA SER A 312 -4.62 -0.67 17.97
C SER A 312 -3.78 0.43 17.31
N LEU A 313 -4.37 1.59 17.05
CA LEU A 313 -3.63 2.73 16.48
C LEU A 313 -2.40 3.07 17.33
N THR A 314 -2.55 3.14 18.64
CA THR A 314 -1.47 3.45 19.58
C THR A 314 -0.34 2.43 19.53
N ASP A 315 -0.68 1.13 19.55
CA ASP A 315 0.33 0.06 19.49
C ASP A 315 1.05 0.03 18.14
N GLY A 316 0.31 0.21 17.04
CA GLY A 316 0.90 0.26 15.71
C GLY A 316 1.84 1.44 15.53
N ILE A 317 1.49 2.62 16.05
CA ILE A 317 2.36 3.81 16.06
C ILE A 317 3.61 3.53 16.92
N ALA A 318 3.46 2.93 18.11
CA ALA A 318 4.59 2.59 18.98
C ALA A 318 5.58 1.65 18.28
N LYS A 319 5.10 0.56 17.69
CA LYS A 319 5.92 -0.38 16.89
C LYS A 319 6.59 0.30 15.69
N THR A 320 5.89 1.24 15.05
CA THR A 320 6.43 1.99 13.91
C THR A 320 7.59 2.88 14.35
N ILE A 321 7.43 3.62 15.44
CA ILE A 321 8.46 4.50 16.00
C ILE A 321 9.66 3.67 16.47
N GLU A 322 9.45 2.57 17.20
CA GLU A 322 10.49 1.66 17.65
C GLU A 322 11.34 1.15 16.48
N PHE A 323 10.69 0.72 15.41
CA PHE A 323 11.40 0.28 14.20
C PHE A 323 12.28 1.36 13.62
N TYR A 324 11.76 2.58 13.47
CA TYR A 324 12.54 3.66 12.87
C TYR A 324 13.58 4.27 13.82
N ASP A 325 13.39 4.23 15.13
CA ASP A 325 14.44 4.60 16.08
C ASP A 325 15.67 3.68 15.95
N ALA A 326 15.43 2.38 15.67
CA ALA A 326 16.50 1.40 15.47
C ALA A 326 17.14 1.44 14.07
N HIS A 327 16.41 1.91 13.04
CA HIS A 327 16.80 1.71 11.63
C HIS A 327 16.79 3.00 10.80
N ARG A 328 16.65 4.15 11.41
CA ARG A 328 16.44 5.46 10.79
C ARG A 328 17.36 5.75 9.62
N ASP A 329 18.67 5.54 9.79
CA ASP A 329 19.69 5.91 8.82
C ASP A 329 19.56 5.21 7.47
N HIS A 330 18.80 4.10 7.42
CA HIS A 330 18.48 3.38 6.19
C HIS A 330 17.27 3.97 5.44
N TYR A 331 16.50 4.86 6.09
CA TYR A 331 15.25 5.41 5.53
C TYR A 331 15.35 6.90 5.21
N TRP A 332 15.94 7.69 6.11
CA TRP A 332 16.18 9.11 5.86
C TRP A 332 17.31 9.64 6.71
N LYS A 333 17.96 10.68 6.23
CA LYS A 333 18.90 11.50 7.01
C LYS A 333 18.15 12.67 7.63
N LYS A 334 18.55 13.11 8.82
CA LYS A 334 18.00 14.34 9.39
C LYS A 334 18.34 15.49 8.45
N THR A 335 17.33 16.10 7.88
CA THR A 335 17.49 17.22 6.94
C THR A 335 18.02 18.43 7.70
N SER A 336 19.10 19.04 7.20
CA SER A 336 19.55 20.34 7.71
C SER A 336 18.50 21.42 7.39
N THR A 337 18.51 22.55 8.10
CA THR A 337 17.55 23.63 7.87
C THR A 337 17.62 24.16 6.44
N GLU A 338 18.77 24.06 5.78
CA GLU A 338 19.01 24.49 4.39
C GLU A 338 18.32 23.55 3.37
N ASP A 339 18.31 22.24 3.60
CA ASP A 339 17.66 21.28 2.71
C ASP A 339 16.12 21.42 2.74
N LYS A 340 15.55 21.81 3.88
CA LYS A 340 14.09 22.03 4.01
C LYS A 340 13.60 23.15 3.09
N THR A 341 14.42 24.19 2.87
CA THR A 341 14.08 25.32 2.00
C THR A 341 14.09 24.89 0.52
N VAL A 342 14.99 24.01 0.13
CA VAL A 342 15.12 23.46 -1.23
C VAL A 342 13.96 22.49 -1.54
N GLU A 343 13.53 21.69 -0.57
CA GLU A 343 12.41 20.75 -0.74
C GLU A 343 11.07 21.48 -0.81
N ALA A 344 10.88 22.53 -0.03
CA ALA A 344 9.73 23.41 -0.12
C ALA A 344 9.65 24.15 -1.47
N ALA A 345 10.80 24.55 -2.02
CA ALA A 345 10.87 25.19 -3.34
C ALA A 345 10.58 24.21 -4.50
N LYS A 346 10.92 22.94 -4.36
CA LYS A 346 10.60 21.88 -5.35
C LYS A 346 9.13 21.46 -5.33
N LEU A 347 8.41 21.74 -4.26
CA LEU A 347 6.98 21.49 -4.09
C LEU A 347 6.13 22.69 -4.51
N ALA A 348 6.74 23.84 -4.77
CA ALA A 348 6.05 25.00 -5.35
C ALA A 348 5.65 24.67 -6.81
N PRO A 349 4.43 25.03 -7.25
CA PRO A 349 4.04 24.84 -8.65
C PRO A 349 5.03 25.60 -9.55
N ALA A 350 5.49 24.93 -10.62
CA ALA A 350 6.33 25.59 -11.63
C ALA A 350 5.64 26.90 -12.05
N ALA A 351 6.35 28.01 -11.89
CA ALA A 351 5.88 29.32 -12.32
C ALA A 351 5.41 29.18 -13.78
N LYS A 352 4.20 29.66 -14.05
CA LYS A 352 3.62 29.70 -15.38
C LYS A 352 4.66 30.30 -16.33
N CYS A 353 5.15 29.52 -17.30
CA CYS A 353 5.72 30.10 -18.48
C CYS A 353 4.62 30.88 -19.20
N GLN A 354 4.82 32.18 -19.31
CA GLN A 354 4.03 33.07 -20.16
C GLN A 354 4.24 32.73 -21.63
#